data_f96263a5789d6f3c79e4f882befa9ca9
#
_entry.id   f96263a5789d6f3c79e4f882befa9ca9
#
_cell.length_a   1.000
_cell.length_b   1.000
_cell.length_c   1.000
_cell.angle_alpha   90.00
_cell.angle_beta   90.00
_cell.angle_gamma   90.00
#
_symmetry.space_group_name_H-M   'P 1'
#
loop_
_entity.id
_entity.type
_entity.pdbx_description
1 polymer ?
#
loop_
_entity_poly.entity_id
_entity_poly.type
_entity_poly.pdbx_seq_one_letter_code
_entity_poly.pdbx_strand_id
1 'polypeptide(L)'
;KLMGVDNRAIVKALRTFSAPRFRMQYCGVIKGKRVYNDSKATNIDSALKACAAMKGSTALIMGGYDKGISYEQFFAKLPSTVKRIVVTGDNDESIRDDLPEKRGFAFEIAPSLYTATVRAFEGDEENVLFSPSTSSFDRYADFEERGEAFDCIVRAIGCGEN
;
A
#
# COMPACT_ATOMS: atom_id res chain seq x y z
N LYS A 1 -22.10 9.75 -22.62
CA LYS A 1 -23.02 9.98 -23.77
C LYS A 1 -23.99 8.81 -23.98
N LEU A 2 -23.59 7.57 -23.78
CA LEU A 2 -24.46 6.38 -23.91
C LEU A 2 -25.67 6.37 -22.97
N MET A 3 -25.57 7.02 -21.81
CA MET A 3 -26.62 7.11 -20.77
C MET A 3 -27.39 8.43 -20.79
N GLY A 4 -27.24 9.28 -21.83
CA GLY A 4 -27.93 10.55 -21.96
C GLY A 4 -27.55 11.64 -20.94
N VAL A 5 -26.48 11.44 -20.17
CA VAL A 5 -26.03 12.41 -19.15
C VAL A 5 -25.33 13.60 -19.84
N ASP A 6 -25.73 14.82 -19.44
CA ASP A 6 -25.12 16.04 -19.96
C ASP A 6 -23.65 16.18 -19.55
N ASN A 7 -22.79 16.63 -20.46
CA ASN A 7 -21.37 16.81 -20.23
C ASN A 7 -21.08 17.78 -19.07
N ARG A 8 -21.88 18.80 -18.86
CA ARG A 8 -21.73 19.74 -17.74
C ARG A 8 -21.95 19.03 -16.39
N ALA A 9 -22.93 18.13 -16.32
CA ALA A 9 -23.19 17.33 -15.13
C ALA A 9 -22.01 16.39 -14.84
N ILE A 10 -21.44 15.75 -15.86
CA ILE A 10 -20.24 14.89 -15.74
C ILE A 10 -19.06 15.72 -15.22
N VAL A 11 -18.77 16.85 -15.83
CA VAL A 11 -17.65 17.73 -15.40
C VAL A 11 -17.85 18.20 -13.96
N LYS A 12 -19.08 18.60 -13.60
CA LYS A 12 -19.41 19.00 -12.22
C LYS A 12 -19.15 17.86 -11.24
N ALA A 13 -19.65 16.66 -11.53
CA ALA A 13 -19.45 15.48 -10.69
C ALA A 13 -17.97 15.15 -10.52
N LEU A 14 -17.17 15.18 -11.59
CA LEU A 14 -15.73 14.93 -11.54
C LEU A 14 -14.97 15.99 -10.72
N ARG A 15 -15.38 17.25 -10.78
CA ARG A 15 -14.76 18.34 -9.99
C ARG A 15 -15.09 18.27 -8.50
N THR A 16 -16.22 17.69 -8.14
CA THR A 16 -16.68 17.55 -6.74
C THR A 16 -16.43 16.16 -6.17
N PHE A 17 -15.90 15.23 -6.99
CA PHE A 17 -15.61 13.87 -6.56
C PHE A 17 -14.46 13.86 -5.56
N SER A 18 -14.72 13.32 -4.38
CA SER A 18 -13.69 12.97 -3.40
C SER A 18 -13.43 11.47 -3.47
N ALA A 19 -12.17 11.09 -3.61
CA ALA A 19 -11.80 9.69 -3.55
C ALA A 19 -12.19 9.11 -2.17
N PRO A 20 -12.66 7.85 -2.10
CA PRO A 20 -12.89 7.18 -0.82
C PRO A 20 -11.61 7.18 0.02
N ARG A 21 -11.77 7.26 1.34
CA ARG A 21 -10.64 7.13 2.28
C ARG A 21 -9.85 5.84 2.01
N PHE A 22 -8.57 5.88 2.28
CA PHE A 22 -7.65 4.73 2.15
C PHE A 22 -7.56 4.13 0.74
N ARG A 23 -7.90 4.90 -0.30
CA ARG A 23 -7.64 4.56 -1.69
C ARG A 23 -6.62 5.53 -2.27
N MET A 24 -5.35 5.10 -2.33
CA MET A 24 -4.20 5.95 -2.72
C MET A 24 -4.25 7.32 -2.03
N GLN A 25 -4.67 7.33 -0.77
CA GLN A 25 -4.80 8.53 0.03
C GLN A 25 -3.41 9.10 0.32
N TYR A 26 -3.15 10.31 -0.14
CA TYR A 26 -1.90 11.01 0.17
C TYR A 26 -1.92 11.52 1.61
N CYS A 27 -0.98 11.06 2.43
CA CYS A 27 -0.87 11.42 3.85
C CYS A 27 0.08 12.60 4.09
N GLY A 28 0.82 13.04 3.06
CA GLY A 28 1.77 14.15 3.16
C GLY A 28 3.22 13.74 2.95
N VAL A 29 4.14 14.66 3.26
CA VAL A 29 5.58 14.41 3.31
C VAL A 29 5.99 14.25 4.76
N ILE A 30 6.47 13.08 5.14
CA ILE A 30 6.87 12.72 6.49
C ILE A 30 8.35 12.27 6.45
N LYS A 31 9.20 12.89 7.26
CA LYS A 31 10.67 12.64 7.25
C LYS A 31 11.26 12.65 5.82
N GLY A 32 10.78 13.56 4.96
CA GLY A 32 11.25 13.72 3.57
C GLY A 32 10.65 12.74 2.55
N LYS A 33 9.80 11.80 2.96
CA LYS A 33 9.17 10.81 2.08
C LYS A 33 7.70 11.13 1.82
N ARG A 34 7.22 10.92 0.59
CA ARG A 34 5.80 10.99 0.26
C ARG A 34 5.11 9.71 0.73
N VAL A 35 4.09 9.84 1.57
CA VAL A 35 3.39 8.72 2.19
C VAL A 35 2.00 8.56 1.60
N TYR A 36 1.63 7.32 1.28
CA TYR A 36 0.34 6.96 0.71
C TYR A 36 -0.30 5.82 1.48
N ASN A 37 -1.58 6.00 1.84
CA ASN A 37 -2.40 4.97 2.47
C ASN A 37 -3.39 4.41 1.45
N ASP A 38 -3.19 3.15 1.09
CA ASP A 38 -4.04 2.41 0.16
C ASP A 38 -4.58 1.13 0.83
N SER A 39 -4.94 1.22 2.12
CA SER A 39 -5.47 0.08 2.89
C SER A 39 -6.66 -0.60 2.20
N LYS A 40 -7.38 0.10 1.33
CA LYS A 40 -8.48 -0.43 0.52
C LYS A 40 -8.03 -1.38 -0.60
N ALA A 41 -6.74 -1.51 -0.89
CA ALA A 41 -6.20 -2.51 -1.82
C ALA A 41 -6.24 -3.92 -1.21
N THR A 42 -7.41 -4.53 -1.22
CA THR A 42 -7.67 -5.85 -0.61
C THR A 42 -7.46 -7.02 -1.59
N ASN A 43 -6.79 -6.78 -2.71
CA ASN A 43 -6.42 -7.79 -3.71
C ASN A 43 -5.16 -7.35 -4.48
N ILE A 44 -4.52 -8.34 -5.12
CA ILE A 44 -3.25 -8.20 -5.87
C ILE A 44 -3.35 -7.15 -6.99
N ASP A 45 -4.43 -7.15 -7.78
CA ASP A 45 -4.61 -6.23 -8.92
C ASP A 45 -4.64 -4.77 -8.44
N SER A 46 -5.32 -4.50 -7.32
CA SER A 46 -5.36 -3.17 -6.72
C SER A 46 -3.98 -2.71 -6.28
N ALA A 47 -3.20 -3.56 -5.61
CA ALA A 47 -1.86 -3.24 -5.15
C ALA A 47 -0.89 -3.02 -6.32
N LEU A 48 -0.98 -3.82 -7.39
CA LEU A 48 -0.19 -3.60 -8.61
C LEU A 48 -0.50 -2.25 -9.27
N LYS A 49 -1.78 -1.87 -9.34
CA LYS A 49 -2.19 -0.55 -9.86
C LYS A 49 -1.66 0.59 -9.00
N ALA A 50 -1.68 0.42 -7.68
CA ALA A 50 -1.09 1.38 -6.75
C ALA A 50 0.42 1.53 -6.98
N CYS A 51 1.16 0.41 -7.05
CA CYS A 51 2.59 0.42 -7.34
C CYS A 51 2.89 1.08 -8.71
N ALA A 52 2.10 0.78 -9.74
CA ALA A 52 2.29 1.36 -11.07
C ALA A 52 2.02 2.87 -11.13
N ALA A 53 1.21 3.41 -10.22
CA ALA A 53 0.94 4.84 -10.11
C ALA A 53 2.08 5.61 -9.42
N MET A 54 3.00 4.93 -8.73
CA MET A 54 4.10 5.57 -8.01
C MET A 54 5.16 6.14 -8.96
N LYS A 55 5.53 7.40 -8.69
CA LYS A 55 6.66 8.05 -9.36
C LYS A 55 7.85 8.11 -8.40
N GLY A 56 8.99 7.55 -8.82
CA GLY A 56 10.20 7.46 -7.99
C GLY A 56 10.27 6.16 -7.18
N SER A 57 11.39 6.01 -6.48
CA SER A 57 11.66 4.82 -5.67
C SER A 57 10.64 4.68 -4.54
N THR A 58 10.19 3.44 -4.30
CA THR A 58 9.06 3.19 -3.41
C THR A 58 9.36 2.02 -2.47
N ALA A 59 9.16 2.24 -1.18
CA ALA A 59 9.02 1.19 -0.17
C ALA A 59 7.53 0.81 -0.08
N LEU A 60 7.23 -0.45 -0.39
CA LEU A 60 5.89 -1.02 -0.32
C LEU A 60 5.72 -1.76 1.01
N ILE A 61 4.65 -1.46 1.75
CA ILE A 61 4.19 -2.24 2.89
C ILE A 61 2.98 -3.05 2.42
N MET A 62 3.04 -4.38 2.56
CA MET A 62 1.96 -5.26 2.12
C MET A 62 1.75 -6.44 3.09
N GLY A 63 0.70 -7.23 2.84
CA GLY A 63 0.32 -8.38 3.64
C GLY A 63 -0.92 -8.14 4.50
N GLY A 64 -1.36 -9.18 5.22
CA GLY A 64 -2.58 -9.23 6.01
C GLY A 64 -3.14 -10.65 6.05
N TYR A 65 -4.46 -10.80 5.96
CA TYR A 65 -5.14 -12.09 6.02
C TYR A 65 -4.70 -13.02 4.90
N ASP A 66 -4.34 -14.27 5.23
CA ASP A 66 -3.99 -15.28 4.24
C ASP A 66 -5.23 -15.82 3.54
N LYS A 67 -5.27 -15.66 2.23
CA LYS A 67 -6.34 -16.18 1.35
C LYS A 67 -5.92 -17.44 0.59
N GLY A 68 -4.73 -17.96 0.82
CA GLY A 68 -4.16 -19.11 0.09
C GLY A 68 -3.95 -18.83 -1.40
N ILE A 69 -3.61 -17.58 -1.76
CA ILE A 69 -3.39 -17.17 -3.15
C ILE A 69 -1.89 -17.03 -3.45
N SER A 70 -1.48 -17.38 -4.68
CA SER A 70 -0.09 -17.18 -5.12
C SER A 70 0.20 -15.71 -5.44
N TYR A 71 1.42 -15.28 -5.06
CA TYR A 71 2.01 -13.98 -5.34
C TYR A 71 3.00 -13.98 -6.50
N GLU A 72 3.25 -15.12 -7.16
CA GLU A 72 4.18 -15.20 -8.31
C GLU A 72 3.84 -14.16 -9.40
N GLN A 73 2.56 -14.06 -9.78
CA GLN A 73 2.12 -13.07 -10.77
C GLN A 73 2.23 -11.63 -10.29
N PHE A 74 2.12 -11.39 -8.98
CA PHE A 74 2.37 -10.08 -8.41
C PHE A 74 3.82 -9.67 -8.64
N PHE A 75 4.77 -10.52 -8.28
CA PHE A 75 6.19 -10.26 -8.46
C PHE A 75 6.58 -10.13 -9.93
N ALA A 76 6.01 -10.97 -10.80
CA ALA A 76 6.26 -10.91 -12.24
C ALA A 76 5.82 -9.57 -12.90
N LYS A 77 4.82 -8.89 -12.32
CA LYS A 77 4.28 -7.61 -12.82
C LYS A 77 4.69 -6.40 -11.99
N LEU A 78 5.51 -6.61 -10.96
CA LEU A 78 5.89 -5.54 -10.03
C LEU A 78 6.72 -4.48 -10.74
N PRO A 79 6.36 -3.19 -10.67
CA PRO A 79 7.14 -2.12 -11.28
C PRO A 79 8.54 -2.01 -10.67
N SER A 80 9.53 -1.72 -11.51
CA SER A 80 10.93 -1.54 -11.08
C SER A 80 11.16 -0.32 -10.16
N THR A 81 10.16 0.53 -9.99
CA THR A 81 10.15 1.63 -9.01
C THR A 81 10.05 1.12 -7.58
N VAL A 82 9.47 -0.06 -7.33
CA VAL A 82 9.46 -0.68 -6.00
C VAL A 82 10.87 -1.22 -5.70
N LYS A 83 11.51 -0.65 -4.67
CA LYS A 83 12.88 -0.97 -4.26
C LYS A 83 12.95 -1.72 -2.94
N ARG A 84 11.90 -1.65 -2.15
CA ARG A 84 11.78 -2.34 -0.87
C ARG A 84 10.35 -2.86 -0.70
N ILE A 85 10.22 -4.05 -0.17
CA ILE A 85 8.95 -4.64 0.25
C ILE A 85 9.09 -5.06 1.71
N VAL A 86 8.19 -4.56 2.56
CA VAL A 86 8.09 -4.98 3.95
C VAL A 86 6.72 -5.64 4.13
N VAL A 87 6.73 -6.91 4.51
CA VAL A 87 5.52 -7.72 4.66
C VAL A 87 5.15 -7.84 6.14
N THR A 88 3.84 -7.78 6.43
CA THR A 88 3.30 -8.07 7.76
C THR A 88 1.91 -8.68 7.63
N GLY A 89 1.56 -9.60 8.52
CA GLY A 89 0.26 -10.29 8.52
C GLY A 89 0.43 -11.80 8.38
N ASP A 90 -0.69 -12.51 8.36
CA ASP A 90 -0.70 -13.98 8.42
C ASP A 90 -0.24 -14.64 7.11
N ASN A 91 -0.19 -13.89 6.00
CA ASN A 91 0.24 -14.37 4.69
C ASN A 91 1.72 -14.10 4.38
N ASP A 92 2.54 -13.80 5.37
CA ASP A 92 3.95 -13.45 5.20
C ASP A 92 4.78 -14.63 4.64
N GLU A 93 4.51 -15.85 5.09
CA GLU A 93 5.15 -17.06 4.55
C GLU A 93 4.76 -17.33 3.10
N SER A 94 3.47 -17.24 2.77
CA SER A 94 2.97 -17.41 1.40
C SER A 94 3.60 -16.41 0.43
N ILE A 95 3.78 -15.15 0.87
CA ILE A 95 4.44 -14.11 0.07
C ILE A 95 5.94 -14.43 -0.08
N ARG A 96 6.59 -14.86 1.00
CA ARG A 96 8.02 -15.20 0.99
C ARG A 96 8.32 -16.37 0.06
N ASP A 97 7.48 -17.41 0.09
CA ASP A 97 7.69 -18.64 -0.67
C ASP A 97 7.56 -18.42 -2.18
N ASP A 98 6.80 -17.43 -2.60
CA ASP A 98 6.62 -17.01 -3.99
C ASP A 98 7.65 -15.97 -4.48
N LEU A 99 8.67 -15.65 -3.66
CA LEU A 99 9.69 -14.68 -4.06
C LEU A 99 10.53 -15.18 -5.23
N PRO A 100 10.79 -14.35 -6.25
CA PRO A 100 11.69 -14.72 -7.33
C PRO A 100 13.14 -14.83 -6.80
N GLU A 101 13.89 -15.81 -7.31
CA GLU A 101 15.32 -15.99 -6.97
C GLU A 101 16.13 -14.71 -7.25
N LYS A 102 15.89 -14.09 -8.40
CA LYS A 102 16.51 -12.80 -8.78
C LYS A 102 15.49 -11.69 -8.64
N ARG A 103 15.77 -10.74 -7.75
CA ARG A 103 14.89 -9.58 -7.49
C ARG A 103 15.67 -8.28 -7.41
N GLY A 104 15.05 -7.21 -7.88
CA GLY A 104 15.62 -5.84 -7.86
C GLY A 104 15.15 -5.01 -6.67
N PHE A 105 14.70 -5.65 -5.58
CA PHE A 105 14.17 -5.00 -4.37
C PHE A 105 14.64 -5.73 -3.10
N ALA A 106 14.77 -5.00 -2.01
CA ALA A 106 14.94 -5.57 -0.66
C ALA A 106 13.62 -6.15 -0.17
N PHE A 107 13.68 -7.24 0.61
CA PHE A 107 12.50 -7.91 1.17
C PHE A 107 12.71 -8.16 2.66
N GLU A 108 11.71 -7.82 3.46
CA GLU A 108 11.72 -7.98 4.90
C GLU A 108 10.34 -8.43 5.41
N ILE A 109 10.31 -9.24 6.47
CA ILE A 109 9.09 -9.56 7.22
C ILE A 109 9.14 -8.81 8.55
N ALA A 110 8.02 -8.20 8.92
CA ALA A 110 7.87 -7.45 10.16
C ALA A 110 6.73 -8.00 11.00
N PRO A 111 6.88 -8.06 12.34
CA PRO A 111 5.89 -8.68 13.23
C PRO A 111 4.60 -7.86 13.35
N SER A 112 4.61 -6.60 12.97
CA SER A 112 3.46 -5.70 13.09
C SER A 112 3.47 -4.62 12.01
N LEU A 113 2.31 -3.98 11.79
CA LEU A 113 2.18 -2.82 10.90
C LEU A 113 3.05 -1.65 11.38
N TYR A 114 3.19 -1.46 12.70
CA TYR A 114 4.09 -0.46 13.27
C TYR A 114 5.54 -0.70 12.82
N THR A 115 6.06 -1.91 13.09
CA THR A 115 7.43 -2.27 12.71
C THR A 115 7.64 -2.21 11.19
N ALA A 116 6.67 -2.68 10.41
CA ALA A 116 6.73 -2.60 8.95
C ALA A 116 6.81 -1.15 8.46
N THR A 117 6.03 -0.25 9.06
CA THR A 117 6.05 1.16 8.72
C THR A 117 7.39 1.80 9.09
N VAL A 118 7.91 1.57 10.30
CA VAL A 118 9.23 2.08 10.71
C VAL A 118 10.32 1.65 9.73
N ARG A 119 10.39 0.36 9.40
CA ARG A 119 11.38 -0.17 8.44
C ARG A 119 11.24 0.43 7.03
N ALA A 120 10.03 0.72 6.59
CA ALA A 120 9.81 1.40 5.30
C ALA A 120 10.34 2.84 5.30
N PHE A 121 10.43 3.47 6.48
CA PHE A 121 11.03 4.80 6.63
C PHE A 121 12.57 4.81 6.74
N GLU A 122 13.19 3.67 7.09
CA GLU A 122 14.66 3.56 7.27
C GLU A 122 15.44 3.56 5.94
N GLY A 123 14.82 3.18 4.83
CA GLY A 123 15.47 3.14 3.51
C GLY A 123 15.58 4.52 2.84
N ASP A 124 16.18 4.56 1.65
CA ASP A 124 16.41 5.78 0.87
C ASP A 124 15.28 6.04 -0.17
N GLU A 125 14.21 5.24 -0.15
CA GLU A 125 13.11 5.38 -1.08
C GLU A 125 12.37 6.71 -0.89
N GLU A 126 11.95 7.32 -2.01
CA GLU A 126 11.24 8.60 -2.02
C GLU A 126 9.80 8.49 -1.52
N ASN A 127 9.22 7.30 -1.64
CA ASN A 127 7.83 7.06 -1.29
C ASN A 127 7.69 5.91 -0.29
N VAL A 128 6.74 6.02 0.63
CA VAL A 128 6.20 4.92 1.42
C VAL A 128 4.77 4.68 0.97
N LEU A 129 4.51 3.50 0.45
CA LEU A 129 3.19 3.07 -0.01
C LEU A 129 2.69 1.92 0.86
N PHE A 130 1.60 2.13 1.58
CA PHE A 130 0.87 1.06 2.25
C PHE A 130 -0.24 0.55 1.32
N SER A 131 -0.05 -0.60 0.69
CA SER A 131 -1.01 -1.24 -0.22
C SER A 131 -1.01 -2.77 0.01
N PRO A 132 -1.84 -3.25 0.93
CA PRO A 132 -1.73 -4.58 1.55
C PRO A 132 -1.91 -5.77 0.61
N SER A 133 -2.56 -5.62 -0.54
CA SER A 133 -2.90 -6.69 -1.51
C SER A 133 -3.86 -7.76 -1.02
N THR A 134 -4.27 -7.72 0.25
CA THR A 134 -5.20 -8.67 0.87
C THR A 134 -6.10 -8.02 1.91
N SER A 135 -7.08 -8.79 2.40
CA SER A 135 -7.99 -8.35 3.47
C SER A 135 -7.24 -8.11 4.78
N SER A 136 -7.92 -7.46 5.74
CA SER A 136 -7.39 -7.05 7.04
C SER A 136 -7.81 -7.95 8.20
N PHE A 137 -8.59 -9.00 7.92
CA PHE A 137 -9.29 -9.82 8.92
C PHE A 137 -8.38 -10.68 9.80
N ASP A 138 -7.08 -10.66 9.57
CA ASP A 138 -6.07 -11.24 10.45
C ASP A 138 -5.92 -10.46 11.77
N ARG A 139 -6.01 -9.12 11.72
CA ARG A 139 -5.72 -8.25 12.88
C ARG A 139 -6.67 -7.08 13.05
N TYR A 140 -7.55 -6.82 12.09
CA TYR A 140 -8.46 -5.67 12.06
C TYR A 140 -9.86 -6.10 11.64
N ALA A 141 -10.89 -5.41 12.12
CA ALA A 141 -12.28 -5.70 11.75
C ALA A 141 -12.55 -5.43 10.26
N ASP A 142 -11.89 -4.44 9.69
CA ASP A 142 -12.01 -4.08 8.28
C ASP A 142 -10.78 -3.29 7.77
N PHE A 143 -10.79 -2.94 6.48
CA PHE A 143 -9.72 -2.16 5.87
C PHE A 143 -9.66 -0.70 6.38
N GLU A 144 -10.76 -0.19 6.93
CA GLU A 144 -10.85 1.17 7.46
C GLU A 144 -10.09 1.27 8.77
N GLU A 145 -10.34 0.35 9.70
CA GLU A 145 -9.58 0.25 10.96
C GLU A 145 -8.08 0.06 10.70
N ARG A 146 -7.71 -0.81 9.77
CA ARG A 146 -6.31 -0.99 9.34
C ARG A 146 -5.71 0.29 8.76
N GLY A 147 -6.48 1.02 7.96
CA GLY A 147 -6.07 2.30 7.38
C GLY A 147 -5.89 3.39 8.44
N GLU A 148 -6.75 3.44 9.44
CA GLU A 148 -6.64 4.36 10.58
C GLU A 148 -5.43 4.05 11.45
N ALA A 149 -5.15 2.77 11.69
CA ALA A 149 -3.95 2.34 12.41
C ALA A 149 -2.67 2.81 11.67
N PHE A 150 -2.61 2.66 10.34
CA PHE A 150 -1.49 3.16 9.57
C PHE A 150 -1.36 4.69 9.66
N ASP A 151 -2.46 5.45 9.53
CA ASP A 151 -2.45 6.91 9.64
C ASP A 151 -1.97 7.36 11.04
N CYS A 152 -2.33 6.64 12.12
CA CYS A 152 -1.84 6.92 13.46
C CYS A 152 -0.32 6.70 13.58
N ILE A 153 0.19 5.59 13.06
CA ILE A 153 1.62 5.27 13.06
C ILE A 153 2.42 6.33 12.30
N VAL A 154 1.96 6.71 11.11
CA VAL A 154 2.60 7.73 10.27
C VAL A 154 2.67 9.09 10.99
N ARG A 155 1.61 9.47 11.69
CA ARG A 155 1.59 10.70 12.50
C ARG A 155 2.60 10.64 13.64
N ALA A 156 2.67 9.54 14.39
CA ALA A 156 3.62 9.36 15.47
C ALA A 156 5.08 9.46 14.95
N ILE A 157 5.40 8.81 13.82
CA ILE A 157 6.71 8.92 13.16
C ILE A 157 7.01 10.37 12.77
N GLY A 158 6.01 11.11 12.28
CA GLY A 158 6.15 12.52 11.88
C GLY A 158 6.39 13.45 13.07
N CYS A 159 5.80 13.18 14.22
CA CYS A 159 6.00 13.95 15.46
C CYS A 159 7.31 13.61 16.17
N GLY A 160 8.06 12.60 15.72
CA GLY A 160 9.32 12.18 16.38
C GLY A 160 9.10 11.29 17.59
N GLU A 161 7.88 10.81 17.82
CA GLU A 161 7.57 9.80 18.84
C GLU A 161 8.03 8.43 18.30
N ASN A 162 9.12 7.93 18.87
CA ASN A 162 9.66 6.58 18.61
C ASN A 162 9.30 5.65 19.74
#